data_9514ac57e53aa01aa0eb9c1c7a3f1934
#
_entry.id   9514ac57e53aa01aa0eb9c1c7a3f1934
#
_cell.length_a   1.000
_cell.length_b   1.000
_cell.length_c   1.000
_cell.angle_alpha   90.00
_cell.angle_beta   90.00
_cell.angle_gamma   90.00
#
_symmetry.space_group_name_H-M   'P 1'
#
loop_
_entity.id
_entity.type
_entity.pdbx_description
1 polymer ?
#
loop_
_entity_poly.entity_id
_entity_poly.type
_entity_poly.pdbx_seq_one_letter_code
_entity_poly.pdbx_strand_id
1 'polypeptide(L)'
;PAVLDPMMRLERDGFRVTVLPVKQQGDPQCGQIDLDKLADVIDDDTALVSIMWANNEIGTIQPMAEIAKIVHDSGAVLHCDATQAVGRLPVNMSEIDIDLMSAAAHKFYGPKGVGLLAIGSKRRVRLRPLLEGGGQQNGLRSGTLNVPGLIGMCEALTVCVRDIAQDADRQRILRDRLWERFQIAFPSVSLNGPPIEDASHRIRLFNNVNVSLSDVEGETMMMAAPDLAISSGSACSSSDPRPSHVLTAIGLSESRARRSLRMGLGRFTTVDEIDDAISMLFAAYRKVAFR
;
A
#
# COMPACT_ATOMS: atom_id res chain seq x y z
N PRO A 1 -7.86 -3.08 -6.14
CA PRO A 1 -9.34 -3.14 -6.30
C PRO A 1 -10.02 -1.85 -5.85
N ALA A 2 -9.72 -1.30 -4.64
CA ALA A 2 -10.48 -0.16 -4.07
C ALA A 2 -10.54 1.11 -4.95
N VAL A 3 -9.55 1.30 -5.83
CA VAL A 3 -9.52 2.40 -6.82
C VAL A 3 -9.81 1.86 -8.22
N LEU A 4 -9.20 0.75 -8.62
CA LEU A 4 -9.34 0.23 -9.97
C LEU A 4 -10.78 -0.18 -10.31
N ASP A 5 -11.49 -0.85 -9.40
CA ASP A 5 -12.86 -1.31 -9.67
C ASP A 5 -13.84 -0.15 -9.90
N PRO A 6 -13.83 0.94 -9.08
CA PRO A 6 -14.57 2.15 -9.39
C PRO A 6 -14.19 2.80 -10.74
N MET A 7 -12.89 2.83 -11.09
CA MET A 7 -12.43 3.38 -12.36
C MET A 7 -12.94 2.56 -13.54
N MET A 8 -12.87 1.22 -13.47
CA MET A 8 -13.45 0.33 -14.49
C MET A 8 -14.99 0.47 -14.60
N ARG A 9 -15.66 0.89 -13.53
CA ARG A 9 -17.07 1.26 -13.58
C ARG A 9 -17.28 2.54 -14.37
N LEU A 10 -16.49 3.58 -14.09
CA LEU A 10 -16.56 4.85 -14.82
C LEU A 10 -16.30 4.66 -16.31
N GLU A 11 -15.38 3.78 -16.69
CA GLU A 11 -15.14 3.44 -18.11
C GLU A 11 -16.38 2.91 -18.78
N ARG A 12 -17.14 2.02 -18.11
CA ARG A 12 -18.45 1.51 -18.62
C ARG A 12 -19.52 2.60 -18.71
N ASP A 13 -19.42 3.62 -17.88
CA ASP A 13 -20.29 4.80 -17.88
C ASP A 13 -19.86 5.86 -18.94
N GLY A 14 -18.82 5.56 -19.76
CA GLY A 14 -18.40 6.36 -20.90
C GLY A 14 -17.20 7.30 -20.65
N PHE A 15 -16.57 7.22 -19.47
CA PHE A 15 -15.32 7.93 -19.22
C PHE A 15 -14.13 7.19 -19.83
N ARG A 16 -13.16 7.94 -20.36
CA ARG A 16 -11.87 7.37 -20.76
C ARG A 16 -11.02 7.12 -19.52
N VAL A 17 -10.57 5.87 -19.32
CA VAL A 17 -9.71 5.47 -18.20
C VAL A 17 -8.37 5.01 -18.73
N THR A 18 -7.29 5.59 -18.22
CA THR A 18 -5.92 5.21 -18.54
C THR A 18 -5.25 4.66 -17.28
N VAL A 19 -4.78 3.42 -17.34
CA VAL A 19 -4.02 2.79 -16.26
C VAL A 19 -2.54 2.89 -16.58
N LEU A 20 -1.79 3.63 -15.73
CA LEU A 20 -0.36 3.82 -15.91
C LEU A 20 0.43 2.57 -15.52
N PRO A 21 1.40 2.14 -16.33
CA PRO A 21 2.35 1.12 -15.94
C PRO A 21 3.29 1.67 -14.86
N VAL A 22 3.87 0.74 -14.10
CA VAL A 22 4.89 1.03 -13.08
C VAL A 22 6.26 0.52 -13.51
N LYS A 23 7.31 1.06 -12.91
CA LYS A 23 8.68 0.60 -13.11
C LYS A 23 8.84 -0.85 -12.67
N GLN A 24 9.57 -1.61 -13.46
CA GLN A 24 9.66 -3.07 -13.35
C GLN A 24 10.61 -3.52 -12.26
N GLN A 25 10.54 -4.80 -11.90
CA GLN A 25 11.46 -5.45 -10.98
C GLN A 25 12.90 -5.34 -11.51
N GLY A 26 13.83 -4.95 -10.64
CA GLY A 26 15.23 -4.66 -10.99
C GLY A 26 15.54 -3.17 -11.15
N ASP A 27 14.53 -2.33 -11.37
CA ASP A 27 14.67 -0.88 -11.28
C ASP A 27 14.78 -0.46 -9.80
N PRO A 28 15.72 0.43 -9.41
CA PRO A 28 15.80 0.96 -8.05
C PRO A 28 14.48 1.59 -7.56
N GLN A 29 13.67 2.11 -8.48
CA GLN A 29 12.36 2.71 -8.21
C GLN A 29 11.20 1.75 -8.57
N CYS A 30 11.43 0.44 -8.50
CA CYS A 30 10.43 -0.58 -8.82
C CYS A 30 9.07 -0.28 -8.18
N GLY A 31 8.01 -0.32 -8.97
CA GLY A 31 6.64 -0.06 -8.54
C GLY A 31 6.25 1.43 -8.48
N GLN A 32 7.19 2.38 -8.69
CA GLN A 32 6.82 3.77 -8.94
C GLN A 32 6.27 3.94 -10.36
N ILE A 33 5.38 4.90 -10.53
CA ILE A 33 4.96 5.33 -11.87
C ILE A 33 6.10 6.05 -12.56
N ASP A 34 6.08 6.03 -13.88
CA ASP A 34 6.97 6.83 -14.72
C ASP A 34 6.36 8.24 -14.87
N LEU A 35 7.08 9.26 -14.39
CA LEU A 35 6.58 10.64 -14.41
C LEU A 35 6.47 11.21 -15.82
N ASP A 36 7.36 10.81 -16.75
CA ASP A 36 7.29 11.23 -18.14
C ASP A 36 6.03 10.65 -18.80
N LYS A 37 5.75 9.37 -18.56
CA LYS A 37 4.50 8.75 -19.04
C LYS A 37 3.25 9.36 -18.42
N LEU A 38 3.31 9.78 -17.15
CA LEU A 38 2.20 10.52 -16.54
C LEU A 38 1.97 11.83 -17.28
N ALA A 39 3.02 12.59 -17.55
CA ALA A 39 2.93 13.86 -18.29
C ALA A 39 2.40 13.66 -19.73
N ASP A 40 2.82 12.59 -20.42
CA ASP A 40 2.42 12.28 -21.79
C ASP A 40 0.93 11.93 -21.93
N VAL A 41 0.31 11.33 -20.89
CA VAL A 41 -1.09 10.86 -20.98
C VAL A 41 -2.11 11.84 -20.41
N ILE A 42 -1.67 12.84 -19.65
CA ILE A 42 -2.53 13.91 -19.13
C ILE A 42 -2.81 14.92 -20.24
N ASP A 43 -4.07 15.26 -20.43
CA ASP A 43 -4.55 16.26 -21.37
C ASP A 43 -5.63 17.16 -20.74
N ASP A 44 -6.12 18.15 -21.50
CA ASP A 44 -7.13 19.12 -21.06
C ASP A 44 -8.48 18.46 -20.69
N ASP A 45 -8.73 17.23 -21.15
CA ASP A 45 -9.91 16.44 -20.83
C ASP A 45 -9.73 15.56 -19.58
N THR A 46 -8.54 15.57 -18.98
CA THR A 46 -8.25 14.77 -17.78
C THR A 46 -8.89 15.39 -16.56
N ALA A 47 -9.97 14.79 -16.07
CA ALA A 47 -10.70 15.30 -14.91
C ALA A 47 -10.06 14.91 -13.58
N LEU A 48 -9.51 13.68 -13.47
CA LEU A 48 -9.02 13.10 -12.23
C LEU A 48 -7.81 12.21 -12.47
N VAL A 49 -6.78 12.40 -11.67
CA VAL A 49 -5.66 11.47 -11.51
C VAL A 49 -5.72 10.86 -10.12
N SER A 50 -5.76 9.54 -10.03
CA SER A 50 -5.83 8.82 -8.75
C SER A 50 -4.60 7.93 -8.55
N ILE A 51 -3.81 8.24 -7.54
CA ILE A 51 -2.55 7.55 -7.23
C ILE A 51 -2.56 7.04 -5.80
N MET A 52 -2.15 5.78 -5.60
CA MET A 52 -1.87 5.23 -4.29
C MET A 52 -0.50 5.73 -3.80
N TRP A 53 -0.43 6.38 -2.64
CA TRP A 53 0.84 6.94 -2.14
C TRP A 53 1.89 5.87 -1.80
N ALA A 54 1.45 4.81 -1.11
CA ALA A 54 2.34 3.71 -0.76
C ALA A 54 1.66 2.36 -1.00
N ASN A 55 2.38 1.44 -1.64
CA ASN A 55 1.83 0.13 -2.00
C ASN A 55 1.86 -0.82 -0.80
N ASN A 56 0.74 -1.51 -0.57
CA ASN A 56 0.56 -2.42 0.56
C ASN A 56 1.23 -3.78 0.39
N GLU A 57 1.66 -4.16 -0.81
CA GLU A 57 2.25 -5.47 -1.08
C GLU A 57 3.77 -5.42 -1.13
N ILE A 58 4.32 -4.49 -1.89
CA ILE A 58 5.77 -4.36 -2.11
C ILE A 58 6.40 -3.16 -1.40
N GLY A 59 5.59 -2.35 -0.73
CA GLY A 59 6.06 -1.22 0.06
C GLY A 59 6.49 0.01 -0.74
N THR A 60 6.41 0.02 -2.06
CA THR A 60 6.82 1.17 -2.89
C THR A 60 6.10 2.44 -2.49
N ILE A 61 6.84 3.53 -2.35
CA ILE A 61 6.34 4.89 -2.06
C ILE A 61 6.41 5.70 -3.35
N GLN A 62 5.31 6.37 -3.73
CA GLN A 62 5.23 7.22 -4.92
C GLN A 62 5.78 8.62 -4.62
N PRO A 63 6.41 9.29 -5.60
CA PRO A 63 6.92 10.65 -5.50
C PRO A 63 5.78 11.68 -5.62
N MET A 64 4.96 11.79 -4.56
CA MET A 64 3.69 12.52 -4.61
C MET A 64 3.83 14.03 -4.90
N ALA A 65 4.95 14.66 -4.51
CA ALA A 65 5.16 16.09 -4.76
C ALA A 65 5.36 16.37 -6.27
N GLU A 66 6.14 15.53 -6.92
CA GLU A 66 6.38 15.60 -8.36
C GLU A 66 5.09 15.26 -9.15
N ILE A 67 4.35 14.24 -8.70
CA ILE A 67 3.06 13.88 -9.28
C ILE A 67 2.07 15.04 -9.16
N ALA A 68 1.95 15.64 -7.98
CA ALA A 68 1.04 16.75 -7.75
C ALA A 68 1.32 17.92 -8.69
N LYS A 69 2.60 18.25 -8.91
CA LYS A 69 3.00 19.29 -9.84
C LYS A 69 2.53 18.99 -11.26
N ILE A 70 2.82 17.80 -11.80
CA ILE A 70 2.43 17.40 -13.16
C ILE A 70 0.90 17.46 -13.32
N VAL A 71 0.17 16.90 -12.35
CA VAL A 71 -1.30 16.87 -12.39
C VAL A 71 -1.89 18.28 -12.36
N HIS A 72 -1.34 19.16 -11.55
CA HIS A 72 -1.86 20.53 -11.43
C HIS A 72 -1.49 21.43 -12.59
N ASP A 73 -0.35 21.19 -13.24
CA ASP A 73 0.03 21.92 -14.45
C ASP A 73 -0.98 21.68 -15.60
N SER A 74 -1.67 20.53 -15.62
CA SER A 74 -2.75 20.23 -16.58
C SER A 74 -4.15 20.70 -16.13
N GLY A 75 -4.31 21.16 -14.89
CA GLY A 75 -5.60 21.55 -14.33
C GLY A 75 -6.46 20.40 -13.78
N ALA A 76 -6.00 19.15 -13.86
CA ALA A 76 -6.69 17.97 -13.34
C ALA A 76 -6.74 17.97 -11.80
N VAL A 77 -7.66 17.19 -11.24
CA VAL A 77 -7.77 16.95 -9.78
C VAL A 77 -6.90 15.77 -9.38
N LEU A 78 -6.11 15.92 -8.31
CA LEU A 78 -5.32 14.83 -7.73
C LEU A 78 -6.05 14.18 -6.57
N HIS A 79 -6.42 12.90 -6.72
CA HIS A 79 -6.81 12.02 -5.62
C HIS A 79 -5.63 11.15 -5.20
N CYS A 80 -5.39 11.07 -3.90
CA CYS A 80 -4.38 10.20 -3.29
C CYS A 80 -5.03 9.15 -2.40
N ASP A 81 -4.85 7.86 -2.71
CA ASP A 81 -5.09 6.81 -1.72
C ASP A 81 -3.89 6.73 -0.76
N ALA A 82 -4.02 7.37 0.39
CA ALA A 82 -3.00 7.43 1.42
C ALA A 82 -3.17 6.36 2.52
N THR A 83 -3.99 5.35 2.27
CA THR A 83 -4.33 4.31 3.26
C THR A 83 -3.10 3.61 3.86
N GLN A 84 -2.02 3.45 3.10
CA GLN A 84 -0.77 2.89 3.61
C GLN A 84 0.26 3.94 4.04
N ALA A 85 0.05 5.21 3.69
CA ALA A 85 0.94 6.31 4.04
C ALA A 85 0.59 6.94 5.40
N VAL A 86 -0.70 7.18 5.66
CA VAL A 86 -1.18 7.76 6.92
C VAL A 86 -0.74 6.91 8.11
N GLY A 87 -0.13 7.57 9.09
CA GLY A 87 0.42 6.93 10.29
C GLY A 87 1.78 6.23 10.10
N ARG A 88 2.38 6.30 8.89
CA ARG A 88 3.72 5.76 8.59
C ARG A 88 4.64 6.77 7.94
N LEU A 89 4.10 7.66 7.13
CA LEU A 89 4.84 8.73 6.47
C LEU A 89 4.35 10.09 6.99
N PRO A 90 5.18 11.13 6.93
CA PRO A 90 4.74 12.49 7.23
C PRO A 90 3.79 12.96 6.12
N VAL A 91 2.49 12.84 6.36
CA VAL A 91 1.44 13.22 5.42
C VAL A 91 0.98 14.63 5.72
N ASN A 92 1.26 15.57 4.79
CA ASN A 92 0.77 16.94 4.85
C ASN A 92 0.21 17.37 3.50
N MET A 93 -1.12 17.39 3.37
CA MET A 93 -1.82 17.76 2.12
C MET A 93 -1.51 19.19 1.67
N SER A 94 -1.23 20.10 2.60
CA SER A 94 -0.95 21.51 2.25
C SER A 94 0.43 21.70 1.65
N GLU A 95 1.40 20.86 2.04
CA GLU A 95 2.76 20.90 1.49
C GLU A 95 2.83 20.24 0.11
N ILE A 96 2.19 19.06 -0.05
CA ILE A 96 2.24 18.29 -1.30
C ILE A 96 1.18 18.76 -2.30
N ASP A 97 0.18 19.53 -1.85
CA ASP A 97 -0.92 20.02 -2.67
C ASP A 97 -1.83 18.91 -3.23
N ILE A 98 -2.33 18.06 -2.35
CA ILE A 98 -3.29 17.00 -2.70
C ILE A 98 -4.70 17.55 -2.61
N ASP A 99 -5.52 17.37 -3.66
CA ASP A 99 -6.90 17.86 -3.69
C ASP A 99 -7.86 16.96 -2.90
N LEU A 100 -7.70 15.65 -3.04
CA LEU A 100 -8.51 14.63 -2.37
C LEU A 100 -7.61 13.54 -1.80
N MET A 101 -7.82 13.16 -0.54
CA MET A 101 -7.05 12.09 0.08
C MET A 101 -7.95 11.14 0.85
N SER A 102 -7.86 9.86 0.54
CA SER A 102 -8.58 8.81 1.27
C SER A 102 -7.66 8.02 2.20
N ALA A 103 -8.18 7.64 3.38
CA ALA A 103 -7.49 6.75 4.31
C ALA A 103 -8.48 5.91 5.12
N ALA A 104 -8.02 4.76 5.62
CA ALA A 104 -8.82 3.83 6.42
C ALA A 104 -8.19 3.62 7.80
N ALA A 105 -8.97 3.85 8.87
CA ALA A 105 -8.49 3.86 10.24
C ALA A 105 -7.77 2.57 10.67
N HIS A 106 -8.27 1.40 10.23
CA HIS A 106 -7.70 0.10 10.59
C HIS A 106 -6.30 -0.17 10.01
N LYS A 107 -5.78 0.71 9.17
CA LYS A 107 -4.41 0.61 8.64
C LYS A 107 -3.39 1.39 9.47
N PHE A 108 -3.85 2.23 10.39
CA PHE A 108 -3.04 2.94 11.37
C PHE A 108 -3.54 2.73 12.81
N TYR A 109 -3.89 1.48 13.12
CA TYR A 109 -4.30 0.99 14.46
C TYR A 109 -5.63 1.50 14.97
N GLY A 110 -6.44 2.16 14.15
CA GLY A 110 -7.79 2.59 14.46
C GLY A 110 -8.83 1.48 14.23
N PRO A 111 -10.11 1.73 14.53
CA PRO A 111 -11.18 0.75 14.39
C PRO A 111 -11.49 0.43 12.92
N LYS A 112 -11.95 -0.80 12.66
CA LYS A 112 -12.51 -1.19 11.37
C LYS A 112 -13.85 -0.48 11.11
N GLY A 113 -14.21 -0.31 9.83
CA GLY A 113 -15.48 0.30 9.43
C GLY A 113 -15.48 1.84 9.46
N VAL A 114 -14.34 2.46 9.70
CA VAL A 114 -14.17 3.92 9.68
C VAL A 114 -13.02 4.32 8.77
N GLY A 115 -13.23 5.37 8.00
CA GLY A 115 -12.25 5.99 7.13
C GLY A 115 -12.56 7.46 6.92
N LEU A 116 -11.74 8.13 6.15
CA LEU A 116 -11.90 9.53 5.82
C LEU A 116 -11.67 9.79 4.32
N LEU A 117 -12.31 10.83 3.83
CA LEU A 117 -11.94 11.55 2.62
C LEU A 117 -11.64 13.00 3.03
N ALA A 118 -10.37 13.37 2.97
CA ALA A 118 -9.95 14.75 3.20
C ALA A 118 -10.01 15.53 1.87
N ILE A 119 -10.47 16.78 1.95
CA ILE A 119 -10.58 17.67 0.78
C ILE A 119 -9.60 18.82 1.01
N GLY A 120 -8.69 19.02 0.06
CA GLY A 120 -7.72 20.12 0.08
C GLY A 120 -8.40 21.48 -0.01
N SER A 121 -7.78 22.49 0.57
CA SER A 121 -8.32 23.86 0.62
C SER A 121 -7.86 24.75 -0.52
N LYS A 122 -6.80 24.39 -1.24
CA LYS A 122 -6.21 25.25 -2.29
C LYS A 122 -7.05 25.31 -3.57
N ARG A 123 -7.73 24.22 -3.91
CA ARG A 123 -8.59 24.12 -5.08
C ARG A 123 -10.02 23.78 -4.67
N ARG A 124 -10.99 24.31 -5.39
CA ARG A 124 -12.40 24.04 -5.15
C ARG A 124 -12.84 22.78 -5.89
N VAL A 125 -12.73 21.63 -5.24
CA VAL A 125 -13.29 20.36 -5.76
C VAL A 125 -14.78 20.27 -5.42
N ARG A 126 -15.62 20.03 -6.42
CA ARG A 126 -17.06 19.79 -6.22
C ARG A 126 -17.35 18.32 -6.25
N LEU A 127 -17.79 17.78 -5.11
CA LEU A 127 -18.19 16.38 -4.98
C LEU A 127 -19.72 16.28 -4.96
N ARG A 128 -20.24 15.21 -5.57
CA ARG A 128 -21.63 14.79 -5.40
C ARG A 128 -21.68 13.76 -4.28
N PRO A 129 -22.66 13.84 -3.34
CA PRO A 129 -22.81 12.84 -2.31
C PRO A 129 -23.17 11.49 -2.92
N LEU A 130 -22.53 10.43 -2.42
CA LEU A 130 -22.95 9.06 -2.74
C LEU A 130 -24.17 8.62 -1.90
N LEU A 131 -24.29 9.18 -0.67
CA LEU A 131 -25.39 8.94 0.26
C LEU A 131 -26.07 10.26 0.59
N GLU A 132 -27.28 10.42 0.11
CA GLU A 132 -28.12 11.60 0.35
C GLU A 132 -28.99 11.41 1.60
N GLY A 133 -29.51 12.50 2.19
CA GLY A 133 -30.43 12.46 3.34
C GLY A 133 -30.23 13.62 4.31
N GLY A 134 -29.94 13.36 5.57
CA GLY A 134 -29.96 14.31 6.68
C GLY A 134 -28.87 15.40 6.68
N GLY A 135 -28.07 15.54 5.65
CA GLY A 135 -27.14 16.65 5.44
C GLY A 135 -25.84 16.59 6.28
N GLN A 136 -25.54 15.48 6.94
CA GLN A 136 -24.30 15.35 7.71
C GLN A 136 -23.06 15.52 6.80
N GLN A 137 -21.92 15.89 7.41
CA GLN A 137 -20.68 16.19 6.68
C GLN A 137 -20.89 17.25 5.57
N ASN A 138 -21.60 18.32 5.87
CA ASN A 138 -21.92 19.38 4.91
C ASN A 138 -22.68 18.87 3.67
N GLY A 139 -23.50 17.84 3.82
CA GLY A 139 -24.25 17.21 2.75
C GLY A 139 -23.46 16.22 1.91
N LEU A 140 -22.16 16.05 2.13
CA LEU A 140 -21.31 15.16 1.34
C LEU A 140 -21.47 13.67 1.69
N ARG A 141 -21.86 13.39 2.93
CA ARG A 141 -22.11 12.02 3.37
C ARG A 141 -23.16 12.02 4.48
N SER A 142 -24.39 11.80 4.11
CA SER A 142 -25.51 11.75 5.03
C SER A 142 -25.53 10.48 5.88
N GLY A 143 -26.23 10.55 7.01
CA GLY A 143 -26.38 9.50 8.01
C GLY A 143 -25.68 9.84 9.32
N THR A 144 -26.28 9.40 10.43
CA THR A 144 -25.73 9.62 11.78
C THR A 144 -24.28 9.15 11.86
N LEU A 145 -23.42 9.98 12.42
CA LEU A 145 -21.99 9.70 12.52
C LEU A 145 -21.72 8.57 13.52
N ASN A 146 -20.79 7.69 13.16
CA ASN A 146 -20.24 6.69 14.07
C ASN A 146 -19.22 7.36 15.03
N VAL A 147 -19.73 8.08 16.03
CA VAL A 147 -18.90 8.85 16.95
C VAL A 147 -17.82 8.01 17.64
N PRO A 148 -18.11 6.81 18.20
CA PRO A 148 -17.08 5.99 18.81
C PRO A 148 -15.96 5.62 17.83
N GLY A 149 -16.33 5.26 16.60
CA GLY A 149 -15.36 4.92 15.56
C GLY A 149 -14.49 6.11 15.14
N LEU A 150 -15.09 7.31 15.03
CA LEU A 150 -14.36 8.54 14.69
C LEU A 150 -13.39 8.94 15.80
N ILE A 151 -13.80 8.89 17.07
CA ILE A 151 -12.90 9.16 18.21
C ILE A 151 -11.74 8.18 18.24
N GLY A 152 -12.02 6.87 18.08
CA GLY A 152 -10.97 5.85 18.00
C GLY A 152 -10.00 6.07 16.82
N MET A 153 -10.50 6.53 15.66
CA MET A 153 -9.68 6.91 14.52
C MET A 153 -8.78 8.12 14.84
N CYS A 154 -9.33 9.15 15.45
CA CYS A 154 -8.58 10.36 15.83
C CYS A 154 -7.47 10.05 16.83
N GLU A 155 -7.77 9.26 17.87
CA GLU A 155 -6.79 8.84 18.86
C GLU A 155 -5.66 8.03 18.23
N ALA A 156 -6.01 7.05 17.41
CA ALA A 156 -5.02 6.22 16.69
C ALA A 156 -4.11 7.08 15.80
N LEU A 157 -4.68 8.06 15.09
CA LEU A 157 -3.91 8.98 14.27
C LEU A 157 -2.97 9.85 15.11
N THR A 158 -3.47 10.40 16.21
CA THR A 158 -2.69 11.23 17.15
C THR A 158 -1.46 10.47 17.65
N VAL A 159 -1.66 9.22 18.10
CA VAL A 159 -0.58 8.35 18.57
C VAL A 159 0.41 8.04 17.43
N CYS A 160 -0.08 7.72 16.22
CA CYS A 160 0.79 7.44 15.09
C CYS A 160 1.63 8.65 14.68
N VAL A 161 1.04 9.85 14.61
CA VAL A 161 1.76 11.07 14.23
C VAL A 161 2.81 11.46 15.28
N ARG A 162 2.46 11.34 16.56
CA ARG A 162 3.39 11.62 17.67
C ARG A 162 4.64 10.73 17.62
N ASP A 163 4.46 9.45 17.34
CA ASP A 163 5.51 8.44 17.47
C ASP A 163 6.14 8.05 16.12
N ILE A 164 5.78 8.73 15.02
CA ILE A 164 6.09 8.32 13.64
C ILE A 164 7.58 8.07 13.38
N ALA A 165 8.45 8.93 13.85
CA ALA A 165 9.89 8.79 13.66
C ALA A 165 10.47 7.58 14.42
N GLN A 166 10.08 7.44 15.70
CA GLN A 166 10.51 6.32 16.53
C GLN A 166 10.02 4.97 15.99
N ASP A 167 8.75 4.91 15.57
CA ASP A 167 8.17 3.70 14.97
C ASP A 167 8.86 3.35 13.64
N ALA A 168 9.16 4.35 12.82
CA ALA A 168 9.84 4.14 11.55
C ALA A 168 11.24 3.57 11.76
N ASP A 169 12.05 4.15 12.66
CA ASP A 169 13.41 3.69 12.94
C ASP A 169 13.42 2.27 13.50
N ARG A 170 12.57 2.00 14.49
CA ARG A 170 12.47 0.68 15.10
C ARG A 170 12.03 -0.39 14.11
N GLN A 171 10.98 -0.13 13.34
CA GLN A 171 10.47 -1.10 12.37
C GLN A 171 11.42 -1.30 11.19
N ARG A 172 12.21 -0.29 10.83
CA ARG A 172 13.28 -0.42 9.82
C ARG A 172 14.33 -1.43 10.28
N ILE A 173 14.81 -1.32 11.52
CA ILE A 173 15.77 -2.27 12.09
C ILE A 173 15.21 -3.70 12.07
N LEU A 174 13.95 -3.86 12.46
CA LEU A 174 13.28 -5.17 12.44
C LEU A 174 13.09 -5.73 11.03
N ARG A 175 12.74 -4.87 10.06
CA ARG A 175 12.62 -5.24 8.64
C ARG A 175 13.95 -5.70 8.08
N ASP A 176 15.02 -4.97 8.35
CA ASP A 176 16.36 -5.26 7.84
C ASP A 176 16.87 -6.59 8.44
N ARG A 177 16.65 -6.81 9.74
CA ARG A 177 16.90 -8.09 10.40
C ARG A 177 16.08 -9.24 9.76
N LEU A 178 14.79 -9.03 9.51
CA LEU A 178 13.94 -10.03 8.86
C LEU A 178 14.51 -10.41 7.49
N TRP A 179 14.93 -9.43 6.70
CA TRP A 179 15.51 -9.66 5.38
C TRP A 179 16.85 -10.41 5.45
N GLU A 180 17.77 -10.01 6.32
CA GLU A 180 19.03 -10.72 6.56
C GLU A 180 18.79 -12.18 6.94
N ARG A 181 17.88 -12.44 7.87
CA ARG A 181 17.52 -13.78 8.29
C ARG A 181 16.92 -14.61 7.16
N PHE A 182 16.10 -13.97 6.31
CA PHE A 182 15.59 -14.63 5.10
C PHE A 182 16.71 -15.08 4.16
N GLN A 183 17.67 -14.22 3.89
CA GLN A 183 18.79 -14.55 3.00
C GLN A 183 19.65 -15.70 3.54
N ILE A 184 19.82 -15.77 4.86
CA ILE A 184 20.55 -16.87 5.49
C ILE A 184 19.76 -18.19 5.45
N ALA A 185 18.47 -18.15 5.76
CA ALA A 185 17.64 -19.35 5.83
C ALA A 185 17.24 -19.88 4.44
N PHE A 186 17.12 -18.99 3.45
CA PHE A 186 16.68 -19.28 2.09
C PHE A 186 17.62 -18.64 1.06
N PRO A 187 18.78 -19.25 0.74
CA PRO A 187 19.79 -18.63 -0.13
C PRO A 187 19.30 -18.23 -1.53
N SER A 188 18.22 -18.87 -2.03
CA SER A 188 17.60 -18.56 -3.32
C SER A 188 16.41 -17.60 -3.23
N VAL A 189 16.18 -16.97 -2.07
CA VAL A 189 15.09 -16.01 -1.89
C VAL A 189 15.34 -14.75 -2.73
N SER A 190 14.28 -14.21 -3.28
CA SER A 190 14.34 -12.95 -4.04
C SER A 190 13.41 -11.92 -3.41
N LEU A 191 13.91 -10.72 -3.21
CA LEU A 191 13.10 -9.57 -2.79
C LEU A 191 12.20 -9.11 -3.95
N ASN A 192 10.95 -8.79 -3.68
CA ASN A 192 10.03 -8.18 -4.61
C ASN A 192 9.82 -6.70 -4.29
N GLY A 193 9.72 -5.88 -5.35
CA GLY A 193 9.62 -4.43 -5.20
C GLY A 193 10.96 -3.72 -5.09
N PRO A 194 11.01 -2.47 -4.63
CA PRO A 194 12.23 -1.68 -4.54
C PRO A 194 13.21 -2.26 -3.51
N PRO A 195 14.52 -1.94 -3.59
CA PRO A 195 15.53 -2.44 -2.67
C PRO A 195 15.22 -2.02 -1.22
N ILE A 196 15.67 -2.83 -0.27
CA ILE A 196 15.63 -2.51 1.17
C ILE A 196 16.71 -1.47 1.52
N GLU A 197 17.85 -1.58 0.88
CA GLU A 197 19.00 -0.69 1.04
C GLU A 197 18.80 0.64 0.30
N ASP A 198 17.78 1.40 0.70
CA ASP A 198 17.54 2.75 0.21
C ASP A 198 18.02 3.77 1.24
N ALA A 199 19.19 4.37 0.98
CA ALA A 199 19.79 5.38 1.86
C ALA A 199 18.89 6.63 2.02
N SER A 200 17.99 6.90 1.07
CA SER A 200 17.04 8.02 1.15
C SER A 200 15.85 7.72 2.06
N HIS A 201 15.53 6.44 2.28
CA HIS A 201 14.33 5.94 2.95
C HIS A 201 13.02 6.46 2.36
N ARG A 202 13.02 6.86 1.07
CA ARG A 202 11.90 7.49 0.38
C ARG A 202 11.21 6.59 -0.62
N ILE A 203 11.81 5.44 -0.96
CA ILE A 203 11.31 4.57 -2.03
C ILE A 203 10.49 3.41 -1.47
N ARG A 204 10.80 2.94 -0.24
CA ARG A 204 10.14 1.79 0.36
C ARG A 204 9.67 2.06 1.78
N LEU A 205 8.47 1.58 2.11
CA LEU A 205 7.96 1.54 3.49
C LEU A 205 8.89 0.70 4.38
N PHE A 206 9.06 1.17 5.61
CA PHE A 206 9.93 0.53 6.60
C PHE A 206 9.34 -0.74 7.23
N ASN A 207 8.07 -1.03 7.03
CA ASN A 207 7.34 -2.08 7.74
C ASN A 207 6.86 -3.22 6.84
N ASN A 208 7.44 -3.37 5.65
CA ASN A 208 6.97 -4.33 4.66
C ASN A 208 8.15 -5.09 4.02
N VAL A 209 8.02 -6.41 3.97
CA VAL A 209 8.90 -7.30 3.19
C VAL A 209 8.03 -8.21 2.33
N ASN A 210 8.32 -8.25 1.03
CA ASN A 210 7.70 -9.17 0.09
C ASN A 210 8.80 -9.96 -0.60
N VAL A 211 8.74 -11.28 -0.52
CA VAL A 211 9.77 -12.18 -1.05
C VAL A 211 9.15 -13.26 -1.91
N SER A 212 9.91 -13.76 -2.89
CA SER A 212 9.57 -14.99 -3.63
C SER A 212 10.52 -16.10 -3.23
N LEU A 213 9.98 -17.28 -2.93
CA LEU A 213 10.73 -18.52 -2.78
C LEU A 213 10.99 -19.16 -4.15
N SER A 214 12.04 -19.99 -4.27
CA SER A 214 12.44 -20.57 -5.58
C SER A 214 11.50 -21.70 -6.05
N ASP A 215 10.96 -22.47 -5.11
CA ASP A 215 10.44 -23.82 -5.37
C ASP A 215 9.15 -24.18 -4.62
N VAL A 216 8.67 -23.33 -3.71
CA VAL A 216 7.46 -23.59 -2.91
C VAL A 216 6.46 -22.45 -3.08
N GLU A 217 5.20 -22.78 -3.30
CA GLU A 217 4.11 -21.78 -3.38
C GLU A 217 3.84 -21.12 -2.02
N GLY A 218 3.53 -19.82 -2.05
CA GLY A 218 3.23 -19.04 -0.85
C GLY A 218 2.06 -19.59 -0.04
N GLU A 219 1.00 -20.05 -0.69
CA GLU A 219 -0.15 -20.68 -0.01
C GLU A 219 0.23 -21.97 0.71
N THR A 220 1.06 -22.79 0.08
CA THR A 220 1.59 -24.02 0.71
C THR A 220 2.40 -23.69 1.96
N MET A 221 3.23 -22.64 1.89
CA MET A 221 3.98 -22.16 3.06
C MET A 221 3.08 -21.64 4.18
N MET A 222 2.04 -20.87 3.84
CA MET A 222 1.07 -20.38 4.83
C MET A 222 0.33 -21.52 5.53
N MET A 223 -0.11 -22.54 4.78
CA MET A 223 -0.75 -23.72 5.36
C MET A 223 0.20 -24.53 6.24
N ALA A 224 1.49 -24.56 5.91
CA ALA A 224 2.49 -25.29 6.69
C ALA A 224 2.97 -24.53 7.96
N ALA A 225 2.69 -23.23 8.04
CA ALA A 225 3.00 -22.36 9.18
C ALA A 225 1.74 -21.66 9.72
N PRO A 226 0.73 -22.40 10.23
CA PRO A 226 -0.58 -21.84 10.60
C PRO A 226 -0.53 -20.85 11.78
N ASP A 227 0.49 -20.94 12.62
CA ASP A 227 0.67 -20.06 13.77
C ASP A 227 1.34 -18.74 13.41
N LEU A 228 1.73 -18.55 12.14
CA LEU A 228 2.38 -17.33 11.65
C LEU A 228 1.41 -16.51 10.78
N ALA A 229 1.14 -15.28 11.20
CA ALA A 229 0.30 -14.35 10.46
C ALA A 229 1.06 -13.70 9.29
N ILE A 230 1.12 -14.39 8.17
CA ILE A 230 1.69 -13.92 6.90
C ILE A 230 0.62 -13.94 5.80
N SER A 231 0.93 -13.37 4.65
CA SER A 231 0.03 -13.39 3.49
C SER A 231 0.77 -13.87 2.25
N SER A 232 0.08 -14.57 1.36
CA SER A 232 0.52 -14.69 -0.03
C SER A 232 0.43 -13.32 -0.73
N GLY A 233 1.01 -13.17 -1.92
CA GLY A 233 1.05 -11.91 -2.66
C GLY A 233 -0.31 -11.21 -2.82
N SER A 234 -1.43 -11.92 -2.75
CA SER A 234 -2.80 -11.39 -2.94
C SER A 234 -3.62 -11.37 -1.65
N ALA A 235 -3.23 -10.56 -0.66
CA ALA A 235 -3.90 -10.51 0.65
C ALA A 235 -5.38 -10.04 0.63
N CYS A 236 -5.88 -9.48 -0.45
CA CYS A 236 -7.25 -8.98 -0.57
C CYS A 236 -8.22 -9.95 -1.26
N SER A 237 -7.74 -11.08 -1.77
CA SER A 237 -8.53 -12.02 -2.57
C SER A 237 -8.27 -13.48 -2.19
N SER A 238 -8.44 -13.82 -0.91
CA SER A 238 -8.35 -15.22 -0.46
C SER A 238 -9.34 -16.18 -1.18
N SER A 239 -10.25 -15.64 -1.98
CA SER A 239 -11.19 -16.37 -2.84
C SER A 239 -10.82 -16.33 -4.33
N ASP A 240 -9.80 -15.57 -4.75
CA ASP A 240 -9.41 -15.43 -6.15
C ASP A 240 -8.09 -16.19 -6.41
N PRO A 241 -8.09 -17.24 -7.24
CA PRO A 241 -6.90 -18.04 -7.52
C PRO A 241 -5.87 -17.31 -8.41
N ARG A 242 -6.16 -16.09 -8.87
CA ARG A 242 -5.23 -15.32 -9.71
C ARG A 242 -4.04 -14.82 -8.91
N PRO A 243 -2.83 -14.75 -9.52
CA PRO A 243 -1.67 -14.16 -8.88
C PRO A 243 -1.88 -12.66 -8.60
N SER A 244 -1.11 -12.11 -7.67
CA SER A 244 -1.17 -10.69 -7.34
C SER A 244 -0.98 -9.81 -8.59
N HIS A 245 -1.94 -8.94 -8.87
CA HIS A 245 -1.84 -7.95 -9.95
C HIS A 245 -0.71 -6.93 -9.71
N VAL A 246 -0.31 -6.70 -8.46
CA VAL A 246 0.84 -5.84 -8.12
C VAL A 246 2.15 -6.51 -8.56
N LEU A 247 2.33 -7.79 -8.23
CA LEU A 247 3.53 -8.53 -8.58
C LEU A 247 3.65 -8.75 -10.09
N THR A 248 2.53 -9.01 -10.79
CA THR A 248 2.52 -9.09 -12.25
C THR A 248 2.76 -7.74 -12.91
N ALA A 249 2.24 -6.63 -12.34
CA ALA A 249 2.47 -5.28 -12.85
C ALA A 249 3.95 -4.85 -12.80
N ILE A 250 4.72 -5.33 -11.82
CA ILE A 250 6.18 -5.10 -11.77
C ILE A 250 6.98 -6.13 -12.60
N GLY A 251 6.32 -6.92 -13.44
CA GLY A 251 6.96 -7.84 -14.39
C GLY A 251 7.34 -9.21 -13.83
N LEU A 252 6.86 -9.61 -12.67
CA LEU A 252 7.07 -10.98 -12.20
C LEU A 252 6.20 -11.95 -12.99
N SER A 253 6.75 -13.12 -13.32
CA SER A 253 5.97 -14.22 -13.88
C SER A 253 4.91 -14.69 -12.88
N GLU A 254 3.80 -15.25 -13.37
CA GLU A 254 2.75 -15.81 -12.51
C GLU A 254 3.30 -16.84 -11.52
N SER A 255 4.21 -17.70 -12.00
CA SER A 255 4.86 -18.70 -11.16
C SER A 255 5.63 -18.07 -10.01
N ARG A 256 6.41 -17.00 -10.27
CA ARG A 256 7.12 -16.27 -9.22
C ARG A 256 6.15 -15.54 -8.28
N ALA A 257 5.10 -14.93 -8.80
CA ALA A 257 4.09 -14.26 -8.00
C ALA A 257 3.35 -15.22 -7.05
N ARG A 258 3.05 -16.45 -7.49
CA ARG A 258 2.43 -17.49 -6.64
C ARG A 258 3.36 -17.98 -5.52
N ARG A 259 4.67 -17.94 -5.72
CA ARG A 259 5.68 -18.31 -4.71
C ARG A 259 6.03 -17.16 -3.76
N SER A 260 5.25 -16.08 -3.78
CA SER A 260 5.54 -14.91 -2.99
C SER A 260 4.84 -14.94 -1.64
N LEU A 261 5.55 -14.43 -0.63
CA LEU A 261 5.07 -14.21 0.72
C LEU A 261 5.24 -12.73 1.08
N ARG A 262 4.24 -12.18 1.73
CA ARG A 262 4.30 -10.82 2.27
C ARG A 262 4.24 -10.86 3.80
N MET A 263 5.20 -10.19 4.42
CA MET A 263 5.25 -9.97 5.86
C MET A 263 5.13 -8.48 6.16
N GLY A 264 4.25 -8.14 7.09
CA GLY A 264 4.06 -6.79 7.59
C GLY A 264 4.47 -6.71 9.05
N LEU A 265 5.26 -5.69 9.37
CA LEU A 265 5.68 -5.41 10.74
C LEU A 265 4.78 -4.33 11.34
N GLY A 266 4.60 -4.36 12.64
CA GLY A 266 3.79 -3.41 13.36
C GLY A 266 4.50 -2.75 14.53
N ARG A 267 3.78 -1.83 15.18
CA ARG A 267 4.23 -1.11 16.36
C ARG A 267 4.67 -2.02 17.51
N PHE A 268 4.08 -3.19 17.63
CA PHE A 268 4.34 -4.11 18.74
C PHE A 268 5.25 -5.28 18.37
N THR A 269 5.69 -5.37 17.10
CA THR A 269 6.61 -6.42 16.66
C THR A 269 7.94 -6.32 17.39
N THR A 270 8.43 -7.44 17.90
CA THR A 270 9.68 -7.59 18.66
C THR A 270 10.78 -8.27 17.84
N VAL A 271 12.01 -8.23 18.35
CA VAL A 271 13.16 -8.94 17.74
C VAL A 271 12.95 -10.45 17.82
N ASP A 272 12.45 -10.95 18.96
CA ASP A 272 12.22 -12.37 19.18
C ASP A 272 11.17 -12.92 18.22
N GLU A 273 10.07 -12.16 17.99
CA GLU A 273 9.04 -12.55 17.01
C GLU A 273 9.60 -12.62 15.58
N ILE A 274 10.58 -11.79 15.21
CA ILE A 274 11.26 -11.89 13.90
C ILE A 274 12.06 -13.19 13.80
N ASP A 275 12.84 -13.54 14.83
CA ASP A 275 13.66 -14.75 14.83
C ASP A 275 12.81 -16.02 14.88
N ASP A 276 11.73 -16.01 15.65
CA ASP A 276 10.75 -17.10 15.72
C ASP A 276 10.05 -17.27 14.37
N ALA A 277 9.63 -16.18 13.71
CA ALA A 277 8.97 -16.23 12.41
C ALA A 277 9.85 -16.91 11.35
N ILE A 278 11.14 -16.57 11.29
CA ILE A 278 12.09 -17.21 10.36
C ILE A 278 12.27 -18.71 10.70
N SER A 279 12.38 -19.02 11.98
CA SER A 279 12.51 -20.43 12.44
C SER A 279 11.30 -21.27 12.05
N MET A 280 10.09 -20.72 12.24
CA MET A 280 8.82 -21.37 11.86
C MET A 280 8.72 -21.52 10.34
N LEU A 281 9.07 -20.50 9.56
CA LEU A 281 9.06 -20.57 8.09
C LEU A 281 10.07 -21.60 7.58
N PHE A 282 11.25 -21.66 8.15
CA PHE A 282 12.25 -22.65 7.75
C PHE A 282 11.80 -24.08 8.10
N ALA A 283 11.20 -24.28 9.25
CA ALA A 283 10.62 -25.58 9.63
C ALA A 283 9.46 -25.99 8.71
N ALA A 284 8.59 -25.03 8.32
CA ALA A 284 7.51 -25.26 7.37
C ALA A 284 8.06 -25.62 5.98
N TYR A 285 9.04 -24.86 5.49
CA TYR A 285 9.69 -25.10 4.20
C TYR A 285 10.27 -26.52 4.12
N ARG A 286 11.00 -26.96 5.14
CA ARG A 286 11.55 -28.33 5.18
C ARG A 286 10.48 -29.41 5.09
N LYS A 287 9.28 -29.18 5.64
CA LYS A 287 8.16 -30.12 5.57
C LYS A 287 7.56 -30.22 4.16
N VAL A 288 7.61 -29.16 3.37
CA VAL A 288 6.92 -29.10 2.06
C VAL A 288 7.87 -29.25 0.88
N ALA A 289 9.13 -28.80 0.96
CA ALA A 289 10.11 -28.88 -0.13
C ALA A 289 10.75 -30.27 -0.28
N PHE A 290 10.72 -31.10 0.76
CA PHE A 290 11.32 -32.46 0.77
C PHE A 290 10.26 -33.58 0.82
N ARG A 291 9.03 -33.27 0.45
CA ARG A 291 7.98 -34.27 0.16
C ARG A 291 7.94 -34.59 -1.33
#